data_badb9105aa3d86333a78b0f022005e7f
#
_entry.id   badb9105aa3d86333a78b0f022005e7f
#
_cell.length_a   1.000
_cell.length_b   1.000
_cell.length_c   1.000
_cell.angle_alpha   90.00
_cell.angle_beta   90.00
_cell.angle_gamma   90.00
#
_symmetry.space_group_name_H-M   'P 1'
#
loop_
_entity.id
_entity.type
_entity.pdbx_description
1 polymer ?
#
loop_
_entity_poly.entity_id
_entity_poly.type
_entity_poly.pdbx_seq_one_letter_code
_entity_poly.pdbx_strand_id
1 'polypeptide(L)'
;EISLGLVGSEMCIRDRRDEYPKLGTCFVACNMPCDGSVATTSFQDRYFKLPTYYFGVPIRYTEDAVQDYAVEELRGLIRFIEEQTGETFDWGAFFRAMKVYNQETEYELQKWEVNRTPYPQMTGETFWIYRMFFYHLSGGMDPHFLDTDRCVNRIMMRGYRQKKPCAPAMRHRCVEWSCPANFYPDFSVWAENCWGINVVASMESLISDIIINTEDPDQALADLARSYQRTTMRKHTKGGYANVLDELWVVCKQYNADMVLMYDQISCKGMDGLRGVFEEQAAARGVHMLWVAQDLLDSRTISKRDMRRQVNLYMQTVMGEEPVRPDLVDFDDALTW
;
A
#
# COMPACT_ATOMS: atom_id res chain seq x y z
N GLU A 1 -32.24 1.80 -9.04
CA GLU A 1 -31.20 1.20 -8.20
C GLU A 1 -29.87 1.77 -8.65
N ILE A 2 -29.33 2.69 -7.89
CA ILE A 2 -28.00 3.24 -8.12
C ILE A 2 -27.03 2.10 -7.81
N SER A 3 -26.20 1.74 -8.77
CA SER A 3 -25.13 0.77 -8.60
C SER A 3 -24.32 1.12 -7.35
N LEU A 4 -24.36 0.24 -6.38
CA LEU A 4 -23.68 0.38 -5.09
C LEU A 4 -22.16 0.13 -5.18
N GLY A 5 -21.60 0.12 -6.37
CA GLY A 5 -20.17 -0.12 -6.62
C GLY A 5 -19.26 1.09 -6.47
N LEU A 6 -19.79 2.24 -6.09
CA LEU A 6 -18.99 3.42 -5.81
C LEU A 6 -18.61 3.49 -4.33
N VAL A 7 -17.43 3.99 -4.07
CA VAL A 7 -16.87 4.30 -2.76
C VAL A 7 -17.95 4.62 -1.73
N GLY A 8 -18.08 3.79 -0.71
CA GLY A 8 -19.10 3.98 0.31
C GLY A 8 -20.31 3.06 0.22
N SER A 9 -20.31 2.03 -0.65
CA SER A 9 -21.45 1.11 -0.74
C SER A 9 -21.77 0.44 0.59
N GLU A 10 -20.78 -0.02 1.33
CA GLU A 10 -20.96 -0.54 2.69
C GLU A 10 -21.44 0.54 3.66
N MET A 11 -20.92 1.74 3.56
CA MET A 11 -21.34 2.88 4.37
C MET A 11 -22.81 3.23 4.08
N CYS A 12 -23.23 3.27 2.82
CA CYS A 12 -24.62 3.52 2.45
C CYS A 12 -25.59 2.43 2.94
N ILE A 13 -25.17 1.16 2.97
CA ILE A 13 -25.97 0.06 3.50
C ILE A 13 -26.08 0.17 5.02
N ARG A 14 -24.99 0.43 5.71
CA ARG A 14 -24.94 0.62 7.16
C ARG A 14 -25.78 1.83 7.59
N ASP A 15 -25.69 2.94 6.84
CA ASP A 15 -26.51 4.12 7.05
C ASP A 15 -28.01 3.81 7.00
N ARG A 16 -28.46 3.08 5.98
CA ARG A 16 -29.88 2.66 5.85
C ARG A 16 -30.34 1.72 6.96
N ARG A 17 -29.42 1.04 7.64
CA ARG A 17 -29.70 0.08 8.71
C ARG A 17 -29.43 0.64 10.09
N ASP A 18 -28.95 1.89 10.18
CA ASP A 18 -28.53 2.51 11.44
C ASP A 18 -27.43 1.67 12.17
N GLU A 19 -26.59 1.02 11.38
CA GLU A 19 -25.54 0.07 11.85
C GLU A 19 -24.18 0.75 12.07
N TYR A 20 -24.13 2.07 12.07
CA TYR A 20 -22.86 2.76 12.36
C TYR A 20 -22.49 2.62 13.83
N PRO A 21 -21.22 2.27 14.12
CA PRO A 21 -20.76 2.28 15.49
C PRO A 21 -20.84 3.69 16.07
N LYS A 22 -20.89 3.79 17.39
CA LYS A 22 -20.74 5.09 18.07
C LYS A 22 -19.44 5.73 17.60
N LEU A 23 -19.55 6.95 17.15
CA LEU A 23 -18.46 7.69 16.59
C LEU A 23 -17.57 8.28 17.67
N GLY A 24 -16.34 8.58 17.29
CA GLY A 24 -15.41 9.32 18.13
C GLY A 24 -15.85 10.77 18.38
N THR A 25 -15.04 11.50 19.09
CA THR A 25 -15.28 12.91 19.42
C THR A 25 -15.13 13.84 18.21
N CYS A 26 -14.25 13.48 17.29
CA CYS A 26 -13.93 14.26 16.08
C CYS A 26 -13.45 13.34 14.95
N PHE A 27 -13.35 13.90 13.75
CA PHE A 27 -12.70 13.28 12.59
C PHE A 27 -11.40 13.96 12.24
N VAL A 28 -10.44 13.16 11.78
CA VAL A 28 -9.27 13.64 11.06
C VAL A 28 -9.32 13.08 9.65
N ALA A 29 -9.28 13.96 8.69
CA ALA A 29 -9.34 13.63 7.27
C ALA A 29 -8.10 14.10 6.55
N CYS A 30 -7.76 13.43 5.46
CA CYS A 30 -6.61 13.77 4.63
C CYS A 30 -7.04 13.90 3.16
N ASN A 31 -6.45 14.83 2.43
CA ASN A 31 -6.63 14.95 0.98
C ASN A 31 -5.77 13.95 0.17
N MET A 32 -5.39 12.86 0.81
CA MET A 32 -4.56 11.79 0.26
C MET A 32 -5.18 10.44 0.62
N PRO A 33 -5.04 9.38 -0.18
CA PRO A 33 -4.24 9.32 -1.40
C PRO A 33 -4.96 9.82 -2.65
N CYS A 34 -6.28 9.91 -2.68
CA CYS A 34 -7.03 10.20 -3.92
C CYS A 34 -8.32 10.99 -3.67
N ASP A 35 -8.99 11.36 -4.74
CA ASP A 35 -10.28 12.07 -4.70
C ASP A 35 -11.38 11.26 -4.00
N GLY A 36 -11.31 9.93 -4.05
CA GLY A 36 -12.22 9.05 -3.32
C GLY A 36 -12.17 9.26 -1.81
N SER A 37 -10.99 9.44 -1.23
CA SER A 37 -10.81 9.75 0.20
C SER A 37 -11.47 11.07 0.56
N VAL A 38 -11.30 12.10 -0.26
CA VAL A 38 -11.90 13.42 -0.04
C VAL A 38 -13.43 13.35 -0.12
N ALA A 39 -13.96 12.63 -1.11
CA ALA A 39 -15.40 12.44 -1.26
C ALA A 39 -16.02 11.71 -0.06
N THR A 40 -15.38 10.64 0.39
CA THR A 40 -15.81 9.86 1.56
C THR A 40 -15.81 10.71 2.83
N THR A 41 -14.76 11.48 3.06
CA THR A 41 -14.67 12.34 4.24
C THR A 41 -15.70 13.46 4.20
N SER A 42 -15.91 14.07 3.04
CA SER A 42 -16.94 15.12 2.88
C SER A 42 -18.35 14.58 3.15
N PHE A 43 -18.61 13.31 2.80
CA PHE A 43 -19.84 12.64 3.15
C PHE A 43 -19.95 12.44 4.67
N GLN A 44 -18.91 11.91 5.29
CA GLN A 44 -18.86 11.66 6.74
C GLN A 44 -19.07 12.94 7.55
N ASP A 45 -18.39 14.02 7.18
CA ASP A 45 -18.53 15.33 7.81
C ASP A 45 -19.98 15.84 7.77
N ARG A 46 -20.63 15.76 6.61
CA ARG A 46 -22.03 16.18 6.44
C ARG A 46 -23.02 15.30 7.18
N TYR A 47 -22.77 14.00 7.21
CA TYR A 47 -23.68 13.03 7.80
C TYR A 47 -23.60 13.03 9.33
N PHE A 48 -22.40 12.91 9.87
CA PHE A 48 -22.20 12.78 11.31
C PHE A 48 -22.11 14.12 12.05
N LYS A 49 -21.81 15.19 11.34
CA LYS A 49 -21.68 16.55 11.90
C LYS A 49 -20.74 16.64 13.09
N LEU A 50 -19.66 15.86 13.05
CA LEU A 50 -18.61 15.93 14.03
C LEU A 50 -17.56 16.99 13.63
N PRO A 51 -16.87 17.60 14.59
CA PRO A 51 -15.72 18.43 14.28
C PRO A 51 -14.72 17.66 13.42
N THR A 52 -14.30 18.24 12.30
CA THR A 52 -13.42 17.57 11.34
C THR A 52 -12.20 18.43 11.05
N TYR A 53 -11.01 17.87 11.24
CA TYR A 53 -9.76 18.46 10.79
C TYR A 53 -9.40 17.90 9.43
N TYR A 54 -9.28 18.77 8.44
CA TYR A 54 -8.84 18.40 7.11
C TYR A 54 -7.33 18.60 7.00
N PHE A 55 -6.58 17.53 7.21
CA PHE A 55 -5.12 17.53 7.11
C PHE A 55 -4.70 17.70 5.65
N GLY A 56 -4.06 18.83 5.37
CA GLY A 56 -3.64 19.22 4.03
C GLY A 56 -2.26 18.66 3.67
N VAL A 57 -2.21 17.65 2.80
CA VAL A 57 -0.94 17.19 2.23
C VAL A 57 -0.59 18.06 1.03
N PRO A 58 0.56 18.78 1.07
CA PRO A 58 0.94 19.74 0.03
C PRO A 58 1.34 19.04 -1.28
N ILE A 59 1.29 19.76 -2.40
CA ILE A 59 1.74 19.27 -3.71
C ILE A 59 3.27 19.30 -3.73
N ARG A 60 4.06 19.82 -4.27
CA ARG A 60 5.51 20.02 -4.44
C ARG A 60 6.37 19.70 -3.19
N TYR A 61 6.38 18.46 -2.77
CA TYR A 61 6.98 17.96 -1.51
C TYR A 61 8.51 18.15 -1.35
N THR A 62 9.20 18.67 -2.35
CA THR A 62 10.67 18.87 -2.33
C THR A 62 11.07 20.30 -1.99
N GLU A 63 10.14 21.24 -1.91
CA GLU A 63 10.42 22.66 -1.62
C GLU A 63 10.45 22.90 -0.09
N ASP A 64 11.40 23.70 0.40
CA ASP A 64 11.54 24.00 1.83
C ASP A 64 10.27 24.63 2.43
N ALA A 65 9.67 25.61 1.73
CA ALA A 65 8.42 26.22 2.16
C ALA A 65 7.25 25.24 2.29
N VAL A 66 7.29 24.15 1.54
CA VAL A 66 6.31 23.07 1.61
C VAL A 66 6.57 22.19 2.84
N GLN A 67 7.81 22.03 3.25
CA GLN A 67 8.15 21.34 4.50
C GLN A 67 7.64 22.11 5.72
N ASP A 68 7.86 23.43 5.74
CA ASP A 68 7.36 24.30 6.81
C ASP A 68 5.83 24.24 6.90
N TYR A 69 5.13 24.31 5.77
CA TYR A 69 3.68 24.14 5.72
C TYR A 69 3.25 22.77 6.29
N ALA A 70 3.94 21.72 5.92
CA ALA A 70 3.61 20.36 6.40
C ALA A 70 3.81 20.19 7.92
N VAL A 71 4.82 20.87 8.49
CA VAL A 71 5.03 20.92 9.94
C VAL A 71 3.89 21.69 10.63
N GLU A 72 3.47 22.83 10.06
CA GLU A 72 2.34 23.60 10.61
C GLU A 72 1.01 22.84 10.53
N GLU A 73 0.78 22.03 9.50
CA GLU A 73 -0.37 21.13 9.43
C GLU A 73 -0.36 20.10 10.58
N LEU A 74 0.79 19.50 10.89
CA LEU A 74 0.94 18.60 12.04
C LEU A 74 0.69 19.32 13.37
N ARG A 75 1.20 20.53 13.54
CA ARG A 75 0.93 21.35 14.73
C ARG A 75 -0.56 21.71 14.83
N GLY A 76 -1.18 22.05 13.69
CA GLY A 76 -2.61 22.32 13.59
C GLY A 76 -3.46 21.11 14.01
N LEU A 77 -3.06 19.91 13.58
CA LEU A 77 -3.70 18.66 13.96
C LEU A 77 -3.60 18.41 15.47
N ILE A 78 -2.42 18.63 16.07
CA ILE A 78 -2.22 18.49 17.51
C ILE A 78 -3.18 19.44 18.26
N ARG A 79 -3.16 20.73 17.92
CA ARG A 79 -4.05 21.73 18.56
C ARG A 79 -5.53 21.35 18.42
N PHE A 80 -5.94 20.91 17.23
CA PHE A 80 -7.31 20.48 17.01
C PHE A 80 -7.70 19.31 17.91
N ILE A 81 -6.85 18.29 18.03
CA ILE A 81 -7.11 17.13 18.91
C ILE A 81 -7.20 17.57 20.37
N GLU A 82 -6.27 18.40 20.84
CA GLU A 82 -6.31 18.98 22.21
C GLU A 82 -7.62 19.72 22.48
N GLU A 83 -8.06 20.57 21.56
CA GLU A 83 -9.31 21.32 21.66
C GLU A 83 -10.56 20.42 21.71
N GLN A 84 -10.57 19.34 20.90
CA GLN A 84 -11.73 18.46 20.84
C GLN A 84 -11.80 17.44 21.98
N THR A 85 -10.67 17.04 22.54
CA THR A 85 -10.59 16.03 23.60
C THR A 85 -10.46 16.64 25.00
N GLY A 86 -9.97 17.85 25.10
CA GLY A 86 -9.60 18.48 26.39
C GLY A 86 -8.31 17.93 27.00
N GLU A 87 -7.60 17.06 26.29
CA GLU A 87 -6.33 16.47 26.74
C GLU A 87 -5.15 17.22 26.13
N THR A 88 -4.06 17.34 26.86
CA THR A 88 -2.82 17.92 26.36
C THR A 88 -1.96 16.85 25.67
N PHE A 89 -1.35 17.18 24.55
CA PHE A 89 -0.50 16.26 23.80
C PHE A 89 0.72 15.80 24.61
N ASP A 90 0.83 14.49 24.83
CA ASP A 90 1.94 13.89 25.58
C ASP A 90 3.15 13.61 24.67
N TRP A 91 4.09 14.54 24.63
CA TRP A 91 5.35 14.39 23.90
C TRP A 91 6.17 13.19 24.36
N GLY A 92 6.09 12.84 25.63
CA GLY A 92 6.78 11.66 26.16
C GLY A 92 6.21 10.36 25.58
N ALA A 93 4.88 10.26 25.51
CA ALA A 93 4.21 9.14 24.87
C ALA A 93 4.52 9.09 23.35
N PHE A 94 4.49 10.24 22.70
CA PHE A 94 4.85 10.35 21.28
C PHE A 94 6.28 9.86 21.02
N PHE A 95 7.26 10.30 21.77
CA PHE A 95 8.64 9.85 21.60
C PHE A 95 8.83 8.35 21.89
N ARG A 96 8.09 7.80 22.86
CA ARG A 96 8.09 6.34 23.09
C ARG A 96 7.56 5.58 21.86
N ALA A 97 6.45 6.05 21.29
CA ALA A 97 5.88 5.46 20.08
C ALA A 97 6.83 5.58 18.89
N MET A 98 7.46 6.75 18.69
CA MET A 98 8.42 6.95 17.61
C MET A 98 9.68 6.10 17.73
N LYS A 99 10.13 5.77 18.94
CA LYS A 99 11.24 4.82 19.14
C LYS A 99 10.88 3.43 18.62
N VAL A 100 9.67 2.96 18.90
CA VAL A 100 9.18 1.67 18.37
C VAL A 100 9.03 1.74 16.84
N TYR A 101 8.39 2.79 16.33
CA TYR A 101 8.21 3.02 14.89
C TYR A 101 9.55 3.05 14.14
N ASN A 102 10.57 3.70 14.65
CA ASN A 102 11.89 3.74 14.05
C ASN A 102 12.52 2.34 13.94
N GLN A 103 12.37 1.51 14.98
CA GLN A 103 12.86 0.14 14.95
C GLN A 103 12.11 -0.74 13.96
N GLU A 104 10.79 -0.59 13.86
CA GLU A 104 9.97 -1.24 12.84
C GLU A 104 10.42 -0.82 11.43
N THR A 105 10.66 0.48 11.23
CA THR A 105 11.18 1.02 9.98
C THR A 105 12.51 0.37 9.58
N GLU A 106 13.45 0.23 10.52
CA GLU A 106 14.72 -0.42 10.26
C GLU A 106 14.55 -1.90 9.85
N TYR A 107 13.64 -2.63 10.52
CA TYR A 107 13.36 -4.03 10.15
C TYR A 107 12.71 -4.13 8.77
N GLU A 108 11.79 -3.23 8.44
CA GLU A 108 11.18 -3.17 7.12
C GLU A 108 12.23 -2.91 6.03
N LEU A 109 13.10 -1.93 6.21
CA LEU A 109 14.18 -1.64 5.25
C LEU A 109 15.12 -2.85 5.05
N GLN A 110 15.44 -3.60 6.11
CA GLN A 110 16.23 -4.83 5.99
C GLN A 110 15.52 -5.90 5.15
N LYS A 111 14.22 -6.06 5.29
CA LYS A 111 13.41 -6.99 4.46
C LYS A 111 13.49 -6.62 2.98
N TRP A 112 13.41 -5.33 2.68
CA TRP A 112 13.54 -4.81 1.31
C TRP A 112 14.91 -5.12 0.70
N GLU A 113 15.97 -4.91 1.45
CA GLU A 113 17.33 -5.23 0.98
C GLU A 113 17.47 -6.72 0.64
N VAL A 114 16.91 -7.60 1.45
CA VAL A 114 16.91 -9.05 1.18
C VAL A 114 16.16 -9.37 -0.11
N ASN A 115 15.02 -8.73 -0.33
CA ASN A 115 14.19 -8.97 -1.52
C ASN A 115 14.83 -8.47 -2.83
N ARG A 116 15.74 -7.50 -2.78
CA ARG A 116 16.52 -7.07 -3.94
C ARG A 116 17.53 -8.13 -4.42
N THR A 117 17.87 -9.09 -3.57
CA THR A 117 18.83 -10.14 -3.87
C THR A 117 18.24 -11.26 -4.75
N PRO A 118 19.04 -12.18 -5.29
CA PRO A 118 18.52 -13.37 -5.98
C PRO A 118 17.73 -14.34 -5.09
N TYR A 119 17.71 -14.11 -3.78
CA TYR A 119 17.06 -14.97 -2.79
C TYR A 119 15.98 -14.19 -2.00
N PRO A 120 14.91 -13.69 -2.65
CA PRO A 120 13.86 -12.97 -1.96
C PRO A 120 13.22 -13.86 -0.89
N GLN A 121 12.81 -13.25 0.22
CA GLN A 121 12.28 -13.96 1.38
C GLN A 121 10.84 -13.59 1.70
N MET A 122 10.27 -12.64 0.97
CA MET A 122 8.87 -12.24 1.07
C MET A 122 8.24 -12.23 -0.31
N THR A 123 6.96 -12.53 -0.38
CA THR A 123 6.13 -12.46 -1.58
C THR A 123 4.89 -11.61 -1.34
N GLY A 124 4.14 -11.28 -2.39
CA GLY A 124 3.13 -10.24 -2.43
C GLY A 124 2.17 -10.15 -1.25
N GLU A 125 1.49 -11.24 -0.89
CA GLU A 125 0.55 -11.24 0.23
C GLU A 125 1.22 -10.94 1.57
N THR A 126 2.43 -11.44 1.78
CA THR A 126 3.20 -11.15 2.99
C THR A 126 3.48 -9.66 3.13
N PHE A 127 3.77 -8.96 2.03
CA PHE A 127 3.95 -7.52 2.03
C PHE A 127 2.68 -6.79 2.46
N TRP A 128 1.54 -7.17 1.90
CA TRP A 128 0.27 -6.54 2.21
C TRP A 128 -0.11 -6.75 3.68
N ILE A 129 -0.04 -7.97 4.18
CA ILE A 129 -0.33 -8.32 5.57
C ILE A 129 0.61 -7.57 6.50
N TYR A 130 1.92 -7.63 6.25
CA TYR A 130 2.90 -6.96 7.09
C TYR A 130 2.66 -5.46 7.16
N ARG A 131 2.48 -4.81 6.03
CA ARG A 131 2.27 -3.38 5.98
C ARG A 131 0.98 -2.96 6.65
N MET A 132 -0.13 -3.63 6.37
CA MET A 132 -1.42 -3.27 6.93
C MET A 132 -1.47 -3.50 8.43
N PHE A 133 -1.02 -4.65 8.90
CA PHE A 133 -1.15 -4.99 10.32
C PHE A 133 -0.02 -4.45 11.18
N PHE A 134 1.21 -4.51 10.72
CA PHE A 134 2.35 -4.16 11.56
C PHE A 134 2.76 -2.69 11.42
N TYR A 135 2.74 -2.14 10.24
CA TYR A 135 3.23 -0.80 10.01
C TYR A 135 2.12 0.27 10.06
N HIS A 136 0.98 0.05 9.40
CA HIS A 136 -0.09 1.05 9.35
C HIS A 136 -1.04 1.02 10.54
N LEU A 137 -1.36 -0.16 11.06
CA LEU A 137 -2.34 -0.29 12.14
C LEU A 137 -1.72 -0.31 13.53
N SER A 138 -0.45 -0.70 13.65
CA SER A 138 0.21 -0.86 14.93
C SER A 138 1.53 -0.09 15.07
N GLY A 139 1.96 0.59 14.02
CA GLY A 139 3.25 1.28 13.99
C GLY A 139 3.49 2.17 15.20
N GLY A 140 4.50 1.86 16.00
CA GLY A 140 4.83 2.56 17.22
C GLY A 140 3.88 2.35 18.41
N MET A 141 2.78 1.61 18.26
CA MET A 141 1.75 1.50 19.29
C MET A 141 1.92 0.31 20.21
N ASP A 142 2.36 -0.84 19.70
CA ASP A 142 2.48 -2.06 20.48
C ASP A 142 3.88 -2.68 20.33
N PRO A 143 4.70 -2.67 21.40
CA PRO A 143 6.02 -3.29 21.40
C PRO A 143 6.02 -4.80 21.10
N HIS A 144 4.90 -5.51 21.28
CA HIS A 144 4.81 -6.93 20.95
C HIS A 144 4.90 -7.19 19.43
N PHE A 145 4.43 -6.27 18.60
CA PHE A 145 4.62 -6.38 17.15
C PHE A 145 6.10 -6.30 16.77
N LEU A 146 6.88 -5.48 17.48
CA LEU A 146 8.32 -5.40 17.28
C LEU A 146 9.02 -6.75 17.54
N ASP A 147 8.59 -7.53 18.53
CA ASP A 147 9.12 -8.86 18.78
C ASP A 147 8.77 -9.85 17.66
N THR A 148 7.55 -9.77 17.14
CA THR A 148 7.13 -10.56 15.97
C THR A 148 7.98 -10.20 14.76
N ASP A 149 8.15 -8.93 14.48
CA ASP A 149 8.92 -8.41 13.36
C ASP A 149 10.40 -8.84 13.44
N ARG A 150 10.98 -8.80 14.63
CA ARG A 150 12.34 -9.32 14.91
C ARG A 150 12.44 -10.82 14.64
N CYS A 151 11.38 -11.60 14.96
CA CYS A 151 11.34 -13.03 14.66
C CYS A 151 11.30 -13.31 13.17
N VAL A 152 10.45 -12.59 12.43
CA VAL A 152 10.35 -12.71 10.97
C VAL A 152 11.67 -12.33 10.32
N ASN A 153 12.28 -11.22 10.72
CA ASN A 153 13.59 -10.83 10.22
C ASN A 153 14.65 -11.94 10.40
N ARG A 154 14.69 -12.60 11.56
CA ARG A 154 15.58 -13.73 11.78
C ARG A 154 15.33 -14.89 10.84
N ILE A 155 14.06 -15.20 10.56
CA ILE A 155 13.69 -16.28 9.63
C ILE A 155 14.15 -15.92 8.22
N MET A 156 13.88 -14.72 7.77
CA MET A 156 14.29 -14.21 6.45
C MET A 156 15.80 -14.21 6.29
N MET A 157 16.54 -13.70 7.25
CA MET A 157 18.00 -13.70 7.24
C MET A 157 18.59 -15.10 7.24
N ARG A 158 17.92 -16.08 7.85
CA ARG A 158 18.32 -17.49 7.76
C ARG A 158 18.15 -18.03 6.33
N GLY A 159 16.98 -17.82 5.71
CA GLY A 159 16.72 -18.21 4.33
C GLY A 159 17.72 -17.60 3.36
N TYR A 160 17.95 -16.30 3.49
CA TYR A 160 18.94 -15.57 2.69
C TYR A 160 20.36 -16.16 2.82
N ARG A 161 20.84 -16.40 4.05
CA ARG A 161 22.16 -17.01 4.29
C ARG A 161 22.27 -18.42 3.72
N GLN A 162 21.17 -19.16 3.67
CA GLN A 162 21.11 -20.48 3.04
C GLN A 162 21.00 -20.41 1.51
N LYS A 163 20.92 -19.21 0.93
CA LYS A 163 20.72 -18.99 -0.50
C LYS A 163 19.47 -19.71 -1.05
N LYS A 164 18.38 -19.69 -0.25
CA LYS A 164 17.10 -20.29 -0.63
C LYS A 164 16.08 -19.19 -0.80
N PRO A 165 15.49 -19.00 -1.99
CA PRO A 165 14.37 -18.10 -2.13
C PRO A 165 13.14 -18.68 -1.40
N CYS A 166 12.21 -17.81 -0.99
CA CYS A 166 10.95 -18.26 -0.37
C CYS A 166 10.04 -19.02 -1.35
N ALA A 167 10.18 -18.70 -2.64
CA ALA A 167 9.42 -19.31 -3.72
C ALA A 167 10.34 -20.18 -4.61
N PRO A 168 10.23 -21.49 -4.53
CA PRO A 168 11.13 -22.40 -5.26
C PRO A 168 10.87 -22.42 -6.77
N ALA A 169 9.68 -22.05 -7.23
CA ALA A 169 9.27 -22.05 -8.64
C ALA A 169 9.30 -20.66 -9.28
N MET A 170 10.09 -19.73 -8.77
CA MET A 170 10.18 -18.37 -9.30
C MET A 170 10.68 -18.36 -10.76
N ARG A 171 9.83 -17.90 -11.68
CA ARG A 171 10.16 -17.65 -13.09
C ARG A 171 10.30 -16.16 -13.35
N HIS A 172 9.36 -15.38 -12.83
CA HIS A 172 9.30 -13.93 -12.98
C HIS A 172 9.47 -13.24 -11.64
N ARG A 173 10.27 -12.18 -11.64
CA ARG A 173 10.37 -11.23 -10.53
C ARG A 173 9.42 -10.08 -10.80
N CYS A 174 8.33 -10.02 -10.07
CA CYS A 174 7.25 -9.10 -10.32
C CYS A 174 7.24 -7.93 -9.33
N VAL A 175 7.01 -6.73 -9.84
CA VAL A 175 6.62 -5.58 -9.01
C VAL A 175 5.12 -5.42 -9.12
N GLU A 176 4.44 -5.42 -7.99
CA GLU A 176 3.01 -5.15 -7.89
C GLU A 176 2.79 -3.65 -7.76
N TRP A 177 1.90 -3.11 -8.59
CA TRP A 177 1.65 -1.67 -8.63
C TRP A 177 0.16 -1.36 -8.64
N SER A 178 -0.24 -0.24 -8.03
CA SER A 178 -1.61 0.08 -7.66
C SER A 178 -2.16 -0.80 -6.52
N CYS A 179 -3.41 -0.60 -6.11
CA CYS A 179 -3.97 -1.27 -4.95
C CYS A 179 -4.55 -2.64 -5.31
N PRO A 180 -4.18 -3.72 -4.60
CA PRO A 180 -4.76 -5.04 -4.83
C PRO A 180 -6.23 -5.12 -4.38
N ALA A 181 -6.96 -6.09 -4.92
CA ALA A 181 -8.34 -6.35 -4.54
C ALA A 181 -8.42 -6.91 -3.11
N ASN A 182 -9.06 -6.19 -2.18
CA ASN A 182 -9.15 -6.59 -0.78
C ASN A 182 -9.96 -7.88 -0.54
N PHE A 183 -10.87 -8.20 -1.48
CA PHE A 183 -11.63 -9.45 -1.41
C PHE A 183 -10.86 -10.68 -1.91
N TYR A 184 -9.64 -10.50 -2.43
CA TYR A 184 -8.82 -11.58 -2.95
C TYR A 184 -7.36 -11.46 -2.47
N PRO A 185 -7.09 -11.56 -1.16
CA PRO A 185 -5.76 -11.36 -0.60
C PRO A 185 -4.74 -12.41 -1.06
N ASP A 186 -5.18 -13.62 -1.39
CA ASP A 186 -4.35 -14.73 -1.85
C ASP A 186 -4.10 -14.78 -3.36
N PHE A 187 -4.47 -13.73 -4.10
CA PHE A 187 -4.26 -13.65 -5.56
C PHE A 187 -2.78 -13.78 -5.95
N SER A 188 -1.90 -13.09 -5.25
CA SER A 188 -0.46 -13.15 -5.51
C SER A 188 0.11 -14.53 -5.21
N VAL A 189 -0.41 -15.23 -4.18
CA VAL A 189 -0.01 -16.62 -3.87
C VAL A 189 -0.45 -17.58 -4.98
N TRP A 190 -1.66 -17.38 -5.51
CA TRP A 190 -2.11 -18.16 -6.66
C TRP A 190 -1.22 -17.90 -7.89
N ALA A 191 -0.91 -16.64 -8.23
CA ALA A 191 -0.07 -16.29 -9.37
C ALA A 191 1.34 -16.89 -9.23
N GLU A 192 1.90 -16.87 -8.03
CA GLU A 192 3.18 -17.50 -7.72
C GLU A 192 3.16 -19.00 -7.94
N ASN A 193 2.17 -19.69 -7.38
CA ASN A 193 2.09 -21.15 -7.46
C ASN A 193 1.72 -21.64 -8.85
N CYS A 194 0.79 -20.95 -9.54
CA CYS A 194 0.31 -21.35 -10.86
C CYS A 194 1.32 -21.04 -11.97
N TRP A 195 1.94 -19.86 -11.94
CA TRP A 195 2.75 -19.33 -13.03
C TRP A 195 4.22 -19.05 -12.68
N GLY A 196 4.58 -19.07 -11.40
CA GLY A 196 5.91 -18.65 -10.94
C GLY A 196 6.10 -17.13 -10.97
N ILE A 197 5.02 -16.37 -10.90
CA ILE A 197 5.05 -14.89 -10.81
C ILE A 197 5.26 -14.50 -9.36
N ASN A 198 6.48 -14.14 -9.01
CA ASN A 198 6.83 -13.79 -7.63
C ASN A 198 6.86 -12.29 -7.42
N VAL A 199 5.93 -11.78 -6.65
CA VAL A 199 5.92 -10.37 -6.24
C VAL A 199 7.05 -10.14 -5.24
N VAL A 200 8.06 -9.41 -5.65
CA VAL A 200 9.25 -9.09 -4.84
C VAL A 200 9.22 -7.68 -4.24
N ALA A 201 8.34 -6.83 -4.74
CA ALA A 201 8.05 -5.50 -4.21
C ALA A 201 6.62 -5.10 -4.58
N SER A 202 5.98 -4.34 -3.70
CA SER A 202 4.64 -3.78 -3.93
C SER A 202 4.67 -2.27 -3.70
N MET A 203 3.92 -1.52 -4.50
CA MET A 203 3.76 -0.08 -4.32
C MET A 203 3.37 0.29 -2.89
N GLU A 204 2.46 -0.47 -2.30
CA GLU A 204 1.95 -0.18 -0.96
C GLU A 204 2.92 -0.51 0.16
N SER A 205 3.93 -1.29 -0.10
CA SER A 205 4.91 -1.72 0.89
C SER A 205 6.20 -0.88 0.88
N LEU A 206 6.33 0.06 -0.05
CA LEU A 206 7.46 1.00 -0.07
C LEU A 206 7.26 2.05 1.03
N ILE A 207 8.20 2.12 1.95
CA ILE A 207 8.19 3.02 3.10
C ILE A 207 9.25 4.11 2.98
N SER A 208 9.12 5.14 3.80
CA SER A 208 10.16 6.16 3.97
C SER A 208 11.33 5.61 4.77
N ASP A 209 12.54 6.01 4.41
CA ASP A 209 13.78 5.70 5.13
C ASP A 209 14.13 6.73 6.23
N ILE A 210 13.22 7.67 6.49
CA ILE A 210 13.43 8.71 7.48
C ILE A 210 13.18 8.17 8.89
N ILE A 211 14.17 8.34 9.73
CA ILE A 211 14.11 8.04 11.16
C ILE A 211 13.69 9.31 11.91
N ILE A 212 12.66 9.19 12.74
CA ILE A 212 12.06 10.32 13.45
C ILE A 212 12.89 10.65 14.70
N ASN A 213 13.20 11.93 14.89
CA ASN A 213 13.83 12.38 16.15
C ASN A 213 12.95 12.06 17.35
N THR A 214 13.54 11.61 18.44
CA THR A 214 12.81 11.18 19.64
C THR A 214 13.18 11.96 20.90
N GLU A 215 13.71 13.17 20.73
CA GLU A 215 14.14 14.03 21.83
C GLU A 215 13.70 15.49 21.66
N ASP A 216 13.65 15.98 20.40
CA ASP A 216 13.28 17.34 20.06
C ASP A 216 11.93 17.36 19.33
N PRO A 217 10.89 18.01 19.90
CA PRO A 217 9.57 18.11 19.27
C PRO A 217 9.57 18.73 17.88
N ASP A 218 10.32 19.79 17.67
CA ASP A 218 10.33 20.51 16.40
C ASP A 218 11.01 19.69 15.30
N GLN A 219 12.13 19.07 15.64
CA GLN A 219 12.81 18.16 14.72
C GLN A 219 11.97 16.90 14.44
N ALA A 220 11.29 16.37 15.46
CA ALA A 220 10.41 15.21 15.28
C ALA A 220 9.26 15.50 14.30
N LEU A 221 8.61 16.65 14.42
CA LEU A 221 7.57 17.06 13.47
C LEU A 221 8.13 17.29 12.05
N ALA A 222 9.33 17.87 11.94
CA ALA A 222 9.99 18.05 10.67
C ALA A 222 10.34 16.70 10.00
N ASP A 223 10.84 15.73 10.78
CA ASP A 223 11.13 14.39 10.28
C ASP A 223 9.85 13.64 9.88
N LEU A 224 8.81 13.72 10.71
CA LEU A 224 7.51 13.11 10.42
C LEU A 224 6.88 13.71 9.15
N ALA A 225 6.94 15.04 9.01
CA ALA A 225 6.46 15.75 7.81
C ALA A 225 7.19 15.25 6.55
N ARG A 226 8.50 15.13 6.60
CA ARG A 226 9.30 14.58 5.51
C ARG A 226 8.99 13.12 5.23
N SER A 227 8.78 12.32 6.28
CA SER A 227 8.47 10.90 6.16
C SER A 227 7.16 10.68 5.43
N TYR A 228 6.04 11.25 5.89
CA TYR A 228 4.76 11.02 5.24
C TYR A 228 4.68 11.58 3.81
N GLN A 229 5.43 12.64 3.51
CA GLN A 229 5.49 13.18 2.15
C GLN A 229 6.28 12.31 1.17
N ARG A 230 7.12 11.40 1.65
CA ARG A 230 7.90 10.46 0.82
C ARG A 230 7.24 9.13 0.60
N THR A 231 6.07 8.88 1.20
CA THR A 231 5.32 7.66 0.91
C THR A 231 4.90 7.61 -0.56
N THR A 232 4.91 6.43 -1.14
CA THR A 232 4.67 6.23 -2.57
C THR A 232 3.32 6.80 -3.01
N MET A 233 2.24 6.47 -2.33
CA MET A 233 0.90 6.97 -2.66
C MET A 233 0.83 8.50 -2.65
N ARG A 234 1.49 9.12 -1.70
CA ARG A 234 1.55 10.58 -1.61
C ARG A 234 2.30 11.20 -2.79
N LYS A 235 3.45 10.66 -3.16
CA LYS A 235 4.23 11.14 -4.31
C LYS A 235 3.44 11.03 -5.61
N HIS A 236 2.69 9.96 -5.78
CA HIS A 236 1.89 9.75 -6.97
C HIS A 236 0.72 10.73 -7.10
N THR A 237 -0.02 10.95 -6.03
CA THR A 237 -1.23 11.77 -6.08
C THR A 237 -0.94 13.28 -6.02
N LYS A 238 0.19 13.68 -5.46
CA LYS A 238 0.56 15.09 -5.26
C LYS A 238 1.82 15.52 -6.00
N GLY A 239 2.51 14.62 -6.67
CA GLY A 239 3.75 14.90 -7.41
C GLY A 239 3.63 14.90 -8.94
N GLY A 240 2.44 14.59 -9.47
CA GLY A 240 2.19 14.50 -10.91
C GLY A 240 2.57 13.14 -11.52
N TYR A 241 2.14 12.93 -12.76
CA TYR A 241 2.25 11.63 -13.45
C TYR A 241 3.69 11.15 -13.66
N ALA A 242 4.65 12.07 -13.82
CA ALA A 242 6.05 11.70 -13.98
C ALA A 242 6.59 10.92 -12.77
N ASN A 243 6.21 11.33 -11.55
CA ASN A 243 6.64 10.62 -10.34
C ASN A 243 6.13 9.19 -10.29
N VAL A 244 4.91 8.95 -10.77
CA VAL A 244 4.34 7.59 -10.84
C VAL A 244 5.19 6.68 -11.72
N LEU A 245 5.53 7.18 -12.90
CA LEU A 245 6.32 6.44 -13.89
C LEU A 245 7.77 6.22 -13.40
N ASP A 246 8.43 7.29 -13.01
CA ASP A 246 9.84 7.24 -12.60
C ASP A 246 10.04 6.33 -11.39
N GLU A 247 9.16 6.38 -10.41
CA GLU A 247 9.27 5.53 -9.23
C GLU A 247 9.08 4.06 -9.56
N LEU A 248 8.11 3.70 -10.40
CA LEU A 248 7.93 2.33 -10.85
C LEU A 248 9.21 1.78 -11.50
N TRP A 249 9.80 2.53 -12.43
CA TRP A 249 10.98 2.04 -13.14
C TRP A 249 12.23 1.97 -12.27
N VAL A 250 12.37 2.87 -11.30
CA VAL A 250 13.41 2.79 -10.27
C VAL A 250 13.25 1.51 -9.45
N VAL A 251 12.03 1.21 -9.01
CA VAL A 251 11.73 -0.01 -8.24
C VAL A 251 12.00 -1.26 -9.09
N CYS A 252 11.49 -1.33 -10.32
CA CYS A 252 11.77 -2.45 -11.22
C CYS A 252 13.28 -2.71 -11.38
N LYS A 253 14.06 -1.65 -11.57
CA LYS A 253 15.52 -1.76 -11.68
C LYS A 253 16.17 -2.25 -10.39
N GLN A 254 15.77 -1.72 -9.23
CA GLN A 254 16.34 -2.07 -7.93
C GLN A 254 16.06 -3.52 -7.54
N TYR A 255 14.90 -4.03 -7.92
CA TYR A 255 14.47 -5.40 -7.61
C TYR A 255 14.76 -6.39 -8.73
N ASN A 256 15.40 -5.96 -9.82
CA ASN A 256 15.63 -6.77 -11.02
C ASN A 256 14.34 -7.43 -11.51
N ALA A 257 13.27 -6.64 -11.57
CA ALA A 257 11.96 -7.11 -12.00
C ALA A 257 11.89 -7.15 -13.54
N ASP A 258 11.40 -8.24 -14.06
CA ASP A 258 11.10 -8.45 -15.48
C ASP A 258 9.60 -8.29 -15.79
N MET A 259 8.76 -8.22 -14.75
CA MET A 259 7.31 -8.09 -14.87
C MET A 259 6.76 -7.07 -13.90
N VAL A 260 5.70 -6.38 -14.31
CA VAL A 260 4.84 -5.55 -13.45
C VAL A 260 3.43 -6.11 -13.47
N LEU A 261 2.90 -6.44 -12.31
CA LEU A 261 1.48 -6.71 -12.11
C LEU A 261 0.79 -5.38 -11.76
N MET A 262 0.09 -4.82 -12.73
CA MET A 262 -0.66 -3.57 -12.57
C MET A 262 -2.11 -3.87 -12.25
N TYR A 263 -2.54 -3.50 -11.05
CA TYR A 263 -3.96 -3.55 -10.72
C TYR A 263 -4.70 -2.38 -11.37
N ASP A 264 -5.50 -2.71 -12.37
CA ASP A 264 -6.35 -1.79 -13.13
C ASP A 264 -7.65 -1.57 -12.34
N GLN A 265 -7.57 -0.70 -11.34
CA GLN A 265 -8.69 -0.38 -10.45
C GLN A 265 -9.71 0.48 -11.20
N ILE A 266 -10.89 -0.08 -11.42
CA ILE A 266 -11.93 0.48 -12.32
C ILE A 266 -12.36 1.93 -12.02
N SER A 267 -12.06 2.46 -10.85
CA SER A 267 -12.35 3.86 -10.49
C SER A 267 -11.11 4.76 -10.40
N CYS A 268 -9.92 4.22 -10.64
CA CYS A 268 -8.66 4.94 -10.50
C CYS A 268 -8.23 5.64 -11.79
N LYS A 269 -8.84 6.79 -12.07
CA LYS A 269 -8.54 7.58 -13.28
C LYS A 269 -7.07 7.96 -13.43
N GLY A 270 -6.36 8.12 -12.31
CA GLY A 270 -4.96 8.52 -12.31
C GLY A 270 -4.02 7.45 -12.86
N MET A 271 -4.30 6.18 -12.60
CA MET A 271 -3.50 5.05 -13.08
C MET A 271 -3.97 4.60 -14.47
N ASP A 272 -5.26 4.40 -14.65
CA ASP A 272 -5.84 3.94 -15.91
C ASP A 272 -5.54 4.90 -17.06
N GLY A 273 -5.58 6.21 -16.79
CA GLY A 273 -5.27 7.24 -17.77
C GLY A 273 -3.82 7.25 -18.28
N LEU A 274 -2.90 6.59 -17.56
CA LEU A 274 -1.48 6.47 -17.92
C LEU A 274 -1.15 5.14 -18.62
N ARG A 275 -2.10 4.24 -18.83
CA ARG A 275 -1.88 2.89 -19.34
C ARG A 275 -1.00 2.88 -20.59
N GLY A 276 -1.33 3.64 -21.62
CA GLY A 276 -0.52 3.69 -22.84
C GLY A 276 0.92 4.12 -22.64
N VAL A 277 1.15 5.05 -21.71
CA VAL A 277 2.51 5.51 -21.36
C VAL A 277 3.28 4.43 -20.59
N PHE A 278 2.62 3.72 -19.67
CA PHE A 278 3.24 2.58 -18.98
C PHE A 278 3.65 1.48 -19.95
N GLU A 279 2.77 1.11 -20.88
CA GLU A 279 3.02 0.07 -21.88
C GLU A 279 4.17 0.44 -22.82
N GLU A 280 4.21 1.67 -23.31
CA GLU A 280 5.30 2.17 -24.17
C GLU A 280 6.64 2.12 -23.43
N GLN A 281 6.66 2.63 -22.21
CA GLN A 281 7.90 2.68 -21.41
C GLN A 281 8.36 1.31 -20.95
N ALA A 282 7.45 0.40 -20.65
CA ALA A 282 7.76 -0.99 -20.30
C ALA A 282 8.41 -1.72 -21.48
N ALA A 283 7.81 -1.60 -22.67
CA ALA A 283 8.35 -2.18 -23.91
C ALA A 283 9.78 -1.69 -24.19
N ALA A 284 10.05 -0.38 -24.01
CA ALA A 284 11.37 0.20 -24.18
C ALA A 284 12.42 -0.34 -23.16
N ARG A 285 11.98 -0.88 -22.03
CA ARG A 285 12.83 -1.43 -20.95
C ARG A 285 12.87 -2.96 -20.93
N GLY A 286 12.12 -3.63 -21.79
CA GLY A 286 11.99 -5.09 -21.79
C GLY A 286 11.29 -5.63 -20.53
N VAL A 287 10.39 -4.85 -19.93
CA VAL A 287 9.57 -5.24 -18.79
C VAL A 287 8.17 -5.61 -19.27
N HIS A 288 7.65 -6.74 -18.80
CA HIS A 288 6.31 -7.21 -19.13
C HIS A 288 5.26 -6.53 -18.27
N MET A 289 4.24 -5.92 -18.90
CA MET A 289 3.12 -5.28 -18.20
C MET A 289 1.90 -6.20 -18.20
N LEU A 290 1.60 -6.78 -17.06
CA LEU A 290 0.40 -7.57 -16.84
C LEU A 290 -0.67 -6.71 -16.16
N TRP A 291 -1.70 -6.34 -16.90
CA TRP A 291 -2.84 -5.58 -16.39
C TRP A 291 -3.94 -6.51 -15.91
N VAL A 292 -4.39 -6.32 -14.68
CA VAL A 292 -5.49 -7.08 -14.10
C VAL A 292 -6.57 -6.12 -13.65
N ALA A 293 -7.64 -6.03 -14.45
CA ALA A 293 -8.82 -5.25 -14.10
C ALA A 293 -9.46 -5.83 -12.83
N GLN A 294 -9.78 -4.96 -11.89
CA GLN A 294 -10.37 -5.35 -10.62
C GLN A 294 -11.15 -4.20 -9.98
N ASP A 295 -12.00 -4.52 -9.02
CA ASP A 295 -12.58 -3.57 -8.07
C ASP A 295 -11.88 -3.77 -6.72
N LEU A 296 -11.67 -2.68 -5.98
CA LEU A 296 -10.96 -2.76 -4.70
C LEU A 296 -11.70 -3.60 -3.65
N LEU A 297 -13.04 -3.55 -3.66
CA LEU A 297 -13.88 -4.10 -2.61
C LEU A 297 -15.00 -5.03 -3.12
N ASP A 298 -15.49 -4.83 -4.34
CA ASP A 298 -16.70 -5.48 -4.84
C ASP A 298 -16.39 -6.57 -5.87
N SER A 299 -16.36 -7.82 -5.40
CA SER A 299 -16.16 -9.00 -6.25
C SER A 299 -17.27 -9.26 -7.27
N ARG A 300 -18.41 -8.55 -7.19
CA ARG A 300 -19.50 -8.67 -8.18
C ARG A 300 -19.17 -7.94 -9.47
N THR A 301 -18.32 -6.93 -9.42
CA THR A 301 -17.86 -6.18 -10.59
C THR A 301 -16.87 -7.00 -11.42
N ILE A 302 -15.85 -7.54 -10.75
CA ILE A 302 -14.84 -8.45 -11.33
C ILE A 302 -14.63 -9.57 -10.32
N SER A 303 -14.91 -10.79 -10.72
CA SER A 303 -14.76 -11.95 -9.84
C SER A 303 -13.30 -12.39 -9.69
N LYS A 304 -12.99 -13.17 -8.65
CA LYS A 304 -11.69 -13.84 -8.49
C LYS A 304 -11.31 -14.64 -9.73
N ARG A 305 -12.28 -15.35 -10.32
CA ARG A 305 -12.07 -16.13 -11.55
C ARG A 305 -11.70 -15.25 -12.74
N ASP A 306 -12.36 -14.10 -12.90
CA ASP A 306 -12.05 -13.17 -14.00
C ASP A 306 -10.65 -12.57 -13.84
N MET A 307 -10.21 -12.28 -12.63
CA MET A 307 -8.84 -11.84 -12.36
C MET A 307 -7.84 -12.92 -12.79
N ARG A 308 -8.03 -14.18 -12.37
CA ARG A 308 -7.15 -15.28 -12.78
C ARG A 308 -7.16 -15.50 -14.29
N ARG A 309 -8.33 -15.41 -14.93
CA ARG A 309 -8.44 -15.55 -16.39
C ARG A 309 -7.61 -14.53 -17.15
N GLN A 310 -7.54 -13.29 -16.68
CA GLN A 310 -6.70 -12.24 -17.29
C GLN A 310 -5.22 -12.64 -17.24
N VAL A 311 -4.74 -13.13 -16.09
CA VAL A 311 -3.38 -13.62 -15.94
C VAL A 311 -3.13 -14.84 -16.84
N ASN A 312 -4.01 -15.84 -16.80
CA ASN A 312 -3.89 -17.05 -17.62
C ASN A 312 -3.77 -16.70 -19.10
N LEU A 313 -4.64 -15.81 -19.58
CA LEU A 313 -4.63 -15.37 -20.98
C LEU A 313 -3.30 -14.68 -21.32
N TYR A 314 -2.83 -13.79 -20.49
CA TYR A 314 -1.57 -13.08 -20.70
C TYR A 314 -0.38 -14.05 -20.75
N MET A 315 -0.26 -14.93 -19.76
CA MET A 315 0.84 -15.89 -19.67
C MET A 315 0.85 -16.86 -20.86
N GLN A 316 -0.30 -17.35 -21.26
CA GLN A 316 -0.41 -18.29 -22.39
C GLN A 316 -0.21 -17.62 -23.74
N THR A 317 -0.74 -16.41 -23.96
CA THR A 317 -0.77 -15.80 -25.31
C THR A 317 0.33 -14.79 -25.55
N VAL A 318 0.72 -14.02 -24.53
CA VAL A 318 1.76 -12.99 -24.64
C VAL A 318 3.12 -13.56 -24.26
N MET A 319 3.18 -14.27 -23.12
CA MET A 319 4.42 -14.88 -22.65
C MET A 319 4.71 -16.23 -23.36
N GLY A 320 3.68 -16.93 -23.85
CA GLY A 320 3.83 -18.25 -24.48
C GLY A 320 4.27 -19.33 -23.51
N GLU A 321 3.91 -19.20 -22.23
CA GLU A 321 4.34 -20.10 -21.16
C GLU A 321 3.29 -21.12 -20.77
N GLU A 322 3.77 -22.28 -20.32
CA GLU A 322 2.95 -23.30 -19.68
C GLU A 322 2.93 -23.09 -18.15
N PRO A 323 1.79 -23.33 -17.48
CA PRO A 323 1.72 -23.16 -16.04
C PRO A 323 2.64 -24.12 -15.30
N VAL A 324 3.20 -23.66 -14.18
CA VAL A 324 3.94 -24.52 -13.22
C VAL A 324 3.04 -25.57 -12.61
N ARG A 325 1.81 -25.14 -12.28
CA ARG A 325 0.74 -26.00 -11.72
C ARG A 325 -0.51 -25.92 -12.59
N PRO A 326 -0.66 -26.81 -13.59
CA PRO A 326 -1.83 -26.81 -14.50
C PRO A 326 -3.17 -27.00 -13.76
N ASP A 327 -3.15 -27.66 -12.63
CA ASP A 327 -4.32 -27.87 -11.78
C ASP A 327 -4.85 -26.59 -11.11
N LEU A 328 -4.05 -25.52 -11.09
CA LEU A 328 -4.44 -24.22 -10.53
C LEU A 328 -5.00 -23.24 -11.56
N VAL A 329 -4.94 -23.55 -12.86
CA VAL A 329 -5.38 -22.65 -13.94
C VAL A 329 -6.89 -22.37 -13.84
N ASP A 330 -7.68 -23.43 -13.65
CA ASP A 330 -9.14 -23.37 -13.50
C ASP A 330 -9.56 -23.70 -12.06
N PHE A 331 -8.85 -23.11 -11.12
CA PHE A 331 -9.11 -23.33 -9.70
C PHE A 331 -10.55 -22.91 -9.32
N ASP A 332 -11.26 -23.78 -8.63
CA ASP A 332 -12.61 -23.52 -8.15
C ASP A 332 -12.59 -22.93 -6.74
N ASP A 333 -12.89 -21.66 -6.62
CA ASP A 333 -12.95 -20.96 -5.33
C ASP A 333 -14.01 -21.53 -4.37
N ALA A 334 -15.02 -22.24 -4.88
CA ALA A 334 -16.05 -22.86 -4.07
C ALA A 334 -15.53 -24.07 -3.28
N LEU A 335 -14.38 -24.63 -3.65
CA LEU A 335 -13.77 -25.77 -3.00
C LEU A 335 -12.79 -25.40 -1.87
N THR A 336 -12.55 -24.12 -1.63
CA THR A 336 -11.50 -23.66 -0.71
C THR A 336 -11.95 -23.34 0.69
N TRP A 337 -13.25 -23.33 0.97
CA TRP A 337 -13.77 -23.05 2.33
C TRP A 337 -15.09 -23.77 2.60
#